data_f8bed6659168d0533c8f61d825222c6b
#
_entry.id   f8bed6659168d0533c8f61d825222c6b
#
_cell.length_a   1.000
_cell.length_b   1.000
_cell.length_c   1.000
_cell.angle_alpha   90.00
_cell.angle_beta   90.00
_cell.angle_gamma   90.00
#
_symmetry.space_group_name_H-M   'P 1'
#
loop_
_entity.id
_entity.type
_entity.pdbx_description
1 polymer ?
#
loop_
_entity_poly.entity_id
_entity_poly.type
_entity_poly.pdbx_seq_one_letter_code
_entity_poly.pdbx_strand_id
1 'polypeptide(L)'
;MTAAGDRPVLTDGRLRIRPGQPGDAARLRAILAEPSVSRWWAEPDPVEVIEEELRGDDSAVLLVVEIDGQVAGGIQYNEENDPMYRHAGIDIYLGGRFQGRGAGTEAVRLLARFLFEQRGHHRITIDPAAANEPAIRCYTKVGFRPVGVMRQYERGPDGTFHDGLLMDLLRDELPPSPRKRRRG
;
A
#
# COMPACT_ATOMS: atom_id res chain seq x y z
N MET A 1 11.62 -10.38 -17.98
CA MET A 1 10.25 -10.94 -18.08
C MET A 1 9.85 -11.38 -16.69
N THR A 2 9.22 -10.51 -15.95
CA THR A 2 8.59 -10.86 -14.65
C THR A 2 7.34 -11.67 -14.98
N ALA A 3 7.24 -12.87 -14.43
CA ALA A 3 6.05 -13.68 -14.58
C ALA A 3 4.86 -12.91 -14.00
N ALA A 4 3.91 -12.56 -14.83
CA ALA A 4 2.57 -12.17 -14.42
C ALA A 4 1.98 -13.38 -13.69
N GLY A 5 2.13 -13.44 -12.34
CA GLY A 5 1.64 -14.66 -11.72
C GLY A 5 1.72 -14.80 -10.22
N ASP A 6 2.58 -14.12 -9.51
CA ASP A 6 2.63 -14.38 -8.07
C ASP A 6 2.00 -13.22 -7.29
N ARG A 7 0.67 -13.14 -7.38
CA ARG A 7 -0.10 -12.26 -6.49
C ARG A 7 -0.19 -12.94 -5.14
N PRO A 8 0.51 -12.44 -4.13
CA PRO A 8 0.63 -13.14 -2.86
C PRO A 8 -0.69 -13.16 -2.09
N VAL A 9 -0.88 -14.22 -1.31
CA VAL A 9 -1.82 -14.22 -0.19
C VAL A 9 -0.98 -14.13 1.08
N LEU A 10 -1.05 -12.98 1.74
CA LEU A 10 -0.31 -12.70 2.96
C LEU A 10 -1.28 -12.59 4.14
N THR A 11 -0.93 -13.15 5.30
CA THR A 11 -1.81 -13.13 6.47
C THR A 11 -1.03 -12.84 7.75
N ASP A 12 -1.60 -11.99 8.61
CA ASP A 12 -1.15 -11.81 9.98
C ASP A 12 -2.36 -11.56 10.91
N GLY A 13 -2.66 -12.56 11.74
CA GLY A 13 -3.82 -12.51 12.63
C GLY A 13 -5.14 -12.39 11.85
N ARG A 14 -5.82 -11.25 12.02
CA ARG A 14 -7.10 -10.91 11.37
C ARG A 14 -6.93 -10.20 10.02
N LEU A 15 -5.72 -9.75 9.70
CA LEU A 15 -5.41 -9.05 8.46
C LEU A 15 -5.00 -10.05 7.39
N ARG A 16 -5.54 -9.87 6.19
CA ARG A 16 -5.19 -10.63 5.00
C ARG A 16 -5.03 -9.68 3.82
N ILE A 17 -3.97 -9.87 3.06
CA ILE A 17 -3.77 -9.23 1.74
C ILE A 17 -3.89 -10.34 0.71
N ARG A 18 -4.71 -10.15 -0.31
CA ARG A 18 -5.00 -11.15 -1.33
C ARG A 18 -5.23 -10.55 -2.72
N PRO A 19 -5.13 -11.34 -3.79
CA PRO A 19 -5.62 -10.96 -5.11
C PRO A 19 -7.10 -10.54 -5.10
N GLY A 20 -7.47 -9.67 -6.02
CA GLY A 20 -8.85 -9.26 -6.22
C GLY A 20 -9.75 -10.43 -6.65
N GLN A 21 -11.02 -10.32 -6.27
CA GLN A 21 -12.10 -11.24 -6.64
C GLN A 21 -13.26 -10.47 -7.30
N PRO A 22 -14.13 -11.12 -8.07
CA PRO A 22 -15.32 -10.48 -8.58
C PRO A 22 -16.13 -9.78 -7.47
N GLY A 23 -16.50 -8.52 -7.70
CA GLY A 23 -17.24 -7.70 -6.73
C GLY A 23 -16.37 -6.85 -5.81
N ASP A 24 -15.08 -7.12 -5.67
CA ASP A 24 -14.18 -6.28 -4.86
C ASP A 24 -14.07 -4.85 -5.42
N ALA A 25 -14.02 -4.67 -6.73
CA ALA A 25 -13.87 -3.37 -7.37
C ALA A 25 -14.95 -2.37 -6.95
N ALA A 26 -16.22 -2.80 -6.91
CA ALA A 26 -17.32 -1.95 -6.45
C ALA A 26 -17.12 -1.52 -4.98
N ARG A 27 -16.61 -2.41 -4.13
CA ARG A 27 -16.33 -2.10 -2.74
C ARG A 27 -15.12 -1.18 -2.58
N LEU A 28 -14.06 -1.41 -3.35
CA LEU A 28 -12.86 -0.55 -3.34
C LEU A 28 -13.21 0.86 -3.82
N ARG A 29 -14.01 0.98 -4.90
CA ARG A 29 -14.51 2.26 -5.37
C ARG A 29 -15.31 3.01 -4.31
N ALA A 30 -16.20 2.32 -3.59
CA ALA A 30 -16.97 2.92 -2.51
C ALA A 30 -16.07 3.42 -1.37
N ILE A 31 -14.98 2.71 -1.05
CA ILE A 31 -13.99 3.13 -0.05
C ILE A 31 -13.21 4.36 -0.54
N LEU A 32 -12.76 4.37 -1.80
CA LEU A 32 -12.05 5.52 -2.39
C LEU A 32 -12.91 6.78 -2.36
N ALA A 33 -14.23 6.66 -2.51
CA ALA A 33 -15.17 7.77 -2.43
C ALA A 33 -15.45 8.26 -0.99
N GLU A 34 -15.00 7.56 0.06
CA GLU A 34 -15.16 8.01 1.45
C GLU A 34 -14.37 9.31 1.68
N PRO A 35 -14.93 10.37 2.33
CA PRO A 35 -14.22 11.65 2.54
C PRO A 35 -12.88 11.52 3.27
N SER A 36 -12.71 10.49 4.10
CA SER A 36 -11.46 10.19 4.80
C SER A 36 -10.36 9.68 3.87
N VAL A 37 -10.73 9.18 2.68
CA VAL A 37 -9.83 8.64 1.65
C VAL A 37 -9.71 9.63 0.50
N SER A 38 -10.83 10.06 -0.10
CA SER A 38 -10.86 10.88 -1.31
C SER A 38 -10.16 12.24 -1.18
N ARG A 39 -9.97 12.74 0.06
CA ARG A 39 -9.16 13.95 0.30
C ARG A 39 -7.68 13.79 -0.06
N TRP A 40 -7.18 12.56 -0.14
CA TRP A 40 -5.78 12.22 -0.39
C TRP A 40 -5.57 11.50 -1.72
N TRP A 41 -6.64 11.03 -2.33
CA TRP A 41 -6.62 10.29 -3.58
C TRP A 41 -7.40 11.06 -4.65
N ALA A 42 -7.08 10.83 -5.91
CA ALA A 42 -7.89 11.36 -7.01
C ALA A 42 -9.34 10.84 -6.95
N GLU A 43 -10.21 11.40 -7.77
CA GLU A 43 -11.57 10.86 -7.93
C GLU A 43 -11.49 9.37 -8.32
N PRO A 44 -12.32 8.50 -7.67
CA PRO A 44 -12.26 7.09 -7.92
C PRO A 44 -12.56 6.74 -9.38
N ASP A 45 -11.71 5.93 -9.97
CA ASP A 45 -11.92 5.38 -11.30
C ASP A 45 -13.23 4.58 -11.40
N PRO A 46 -13.78 4.42 -12.61
CA PRO A 46 -14.88 3.50 -12.87
C PRO A 46 -14.58 2.08 -12.37
N VAL A 47 -15.63 1.33 -12.01
CA VAL A 47 -15.49 -0.04 -11.50
C VAL A 47 -14.70 -0.93 -12.46
N GLU A 48 -14.93 -0.77 -13.76
CA GLU A 48 -14.29 -1.52 -14.82
C GLU A 48 -12.76 -1.33 -14.83
N VAL A 49 -12.29 -0.11 -14.60
CA VAL A 49 -10.87 0.22 -14.50
C VAL A 49 -10.24 -0.45 -13.26
N ILE A 50 -10.90 -0.36 -12.11
CA ILE A 50 -10.44 -1.04 -10.88
C ILE A 50 -10.43 -2.56 -11.07
N GLU A 51 -11.39 -3.13 -11.80
CA GLU A 51 -11.38 -4.56 -12.15
C GLU A 51 -10.18 -4.94 -13.02
N GLU A 52 -9.79 -4.08 -13.95
CA GLU A 52 -8.60 -4.28 -14.79
C GLU A 52 -7.33 -4.22 -13.94
N GLU A 53 -7.20 -3.25 -13.06
CA GLU A 53 -6.09 -3.15 -12.10
C GLU A 53 -6.00 -4.38 -11.18
N LEU A 54 -7.14 -4.87 -10.70
CA LEU A 54 -7.19 -6.09 -9.90
C LEU A 54 -6.78 -7.35 -10.67
N ARG A 55 -6.98 -7.39 -11.99
CA ARG A 55 -6.45 -8.47 -12.85
C ARG A 55 -4.96 -8.31 -13.09
N GLY A 56 -4.43 -7.10 -13.00
CA GLY A 56 -3.03 -6.72 -13.11
C GLY A 56 -2.57 -6.42 -14.51
N ASP A 57 -1.78 -5.39 -14.58
CA ASP A 57 -0.85 -5.16 -15.67
C ASP A 57 0.60 -5.31 -15.14
N ASP A 58 1.58 -5.11 -16.02
CA ASP A 58 2.99 -5.25 -15.68
C ASP A 58 3.55 -4.05 -14.89
N SER A 59 2.77 -2.99 -14.64
CA SER A 59 3.24 -1.75 -14.04
C SER A 59 3.01 -1.68 -12.53
N ALA A 60 1.86 -2.14 -12.04
CA ALA A 60 1.51 -2.17 -10.63
C ALA A 60 0.64 -3.38 -10.29
N VAL A 61 0.77 -3.88 -9.08
CA VAL A 61 -0.03 -5.01 -8.56
C VAL A 61 -0.95 -4.50 -7.46
N LEU A 62 -2.23 -4.32 -7.79
CA LEU A 62 -3.26 -3.98 -6.81
C LEU A 62 -3.75 -5.26 -6.10
N LEU A 63 -3.76 -5.22 -4.78
CA LEU A 63 -4.22 -6.28 -3.88
C LEU A 63 -5.31 -5.74 -2.95
N VAL A 64 -6.16 -6.64 -2.50
CA VAL A 64 -7.23 -6.32 -1.54
C VAL A 64 -6.75 -6.54 -0.11
N VAL A 65 -6.99 -5.56 0.75
CA VAL A 65 -6.80 -5.69 2.20
C VAL A 65 -8.12 -6.10 2.84
N GLU A 66 -8.12 -7.23 3.52
CA GLU A 66 -9.23 -7.71 4.35
C GLU A 66 -8.88 -7.62 5.84
N ILE A 67 -9.87 -7.27 6.65
CA ILE A 67 -9.78 -7.30 8.12
C ILE A 67 -11.03 -8.04 8.62
N ASP A 68 -10.83 -9.11 9.36
CA ASP A 68 -11.92 -9.98 9.85
C ASP A 68 -12.86 -10.43 8.71
N GLY A 69 -12.32 -10.77 7.54
CA GLY A 69 -13.06 -11.21 6.36
C GLY A 69 -13.83 -10.11 5.62
N GLN A 70 -13.64 -8.85 5.97
CA GLN A 70 -14.28 -7.71 5.31
C GLN A 70 -13.26 -6.93 4.48
N VAL A 71 -13.63 -6.56 3.25
CA VAL A 71 -12.79 -5.68 2.41
C VAL A 71 -12.64 -4.33 3.10
N ALA A 72 -11.41 -4.04 3.50
CA ALA A 72 -11.02 -2.85 4.25
C ALA A 72 -10.40 -1.76 3.37
N GLY A 73 -9.83 -2.12 2.23
CA GLY A 73 -9.18 -1.21 1.30
C GLY A 73 -8.34 -1.92 0.26
N GLY A 74 -7.49 -1.15 -0.41
CA GLY A 74 -6.51 -1.63 -1.38
C GLY A 74 -5.08 -1.31 -0.94
N ILE A 75 -4.17 -2.17 -1.33
CA ILE A 75 -2.73 -1.96 -1.22
C ILE A 75 -2.09 -2.38 -2.54
N GLN A 76 -1.21 -1.56 -3.07
CA GLN A 76 -0.52 -1.88 -4.32
C GLN A 76 0.98 -1.76 -4.15
N TYR A 77 1.70 -2.43 -5.04
CA TYR A 77 3.13 -2.25 -5.20
C TYR A 77 3.51 -2.22 -6.67
N ASN A 78 4.55 -1.49 -6.98
CA ASN A 78 5.24 -1.48 -8.26
C ASN A 78 6.70 -1.84 -8.05
N GLU A 79 7.35 -2.37 -9.09
CA GLU A 79 8.75 -2.79 -9.03
C GLU A 79 9.56 -2.11 -10.13
N GLU A 80 10.62 -1.41 -9.73
CA GLU A 80 11.69 -1.04 -10.65
C GLU A 80 12.71 -2.19 -10.67
N ASN A 81 12.86 -2.83 -11.81
CA ASN A 81 13.69 -4.02 -11.97
C ASN A 81 15.02 -3.78 -12.69
N ASP A 82 15.30 -2.52 -13.11
CA ASP A 82 16.64 -2.18 -13.59
C ASP A 82 17.68 -2.47 -12.48
N PRO A 83 18.70 -3.30 -12.74
CA PRO A 83 19.68 -3.66 -11.72
C PRO A 83 20.38 -2.48 -11.05
N MET A 84 20.49 -1.33 -11.74
CA MET A 84 21.12 -0.12 -11.21
C MET A 84 20.22 0.64 -10.23
N TYR A 85 18.90 0.50 -10.35
CA TYR A 85 17.91 1.31 -9.61
C TYR A 85 16.86 0.45 -8.91
N ARG A 86 17.09 -0.84 -8.79
CA ARG A 86 16.11 -1.82 -8.33
C ARG A 86 15.54 -1.48 -6.96
N HIS A 87 14.22 -1.25 -6.90
CA HIS A 87 13.47 -1.02 -5.66
C HIS A 87 11.99 -1.36 -5.88
N ALA A 88 11.19 -1.27 -4.83
CA ALA A 88 9.74 -1.33 -4.94
C ALA A 88 9.08 -0.09 -4.35
N GLY A 89 7.92 0.31 -4.88
CA GLY A 89 7.03 1.31 -4.30
C GLY A 89 5.81 0.65 -3.68
N ILE A 90 5.22 1.26 -2.66
CA ILE A 90 3.96 0.83 -2.01
C ILE A 90 3.01 2.01 -1.92
N ASP A 91 1.72 1.76 -2.23
CA ASP A 91 0.61 2.66 -1.93
C ASP A 91 -0.50 1.90 -1.20
N ILE A 92 -1.22 2.58 -0.32
CA ILE A 92 -2.30 1.97 0.46
C ILE A 92 -3.41 2.97 0.76
N TYR A 93 -4.65 2.50 0.68
CA TYR A 93 -5.80 3.19 1.24
C TYR A 93 -6.68 2.22 2.03
N LEU A 94 -7.27 2.73 3.11
CA LEU A 94 -8.20 2.00 3.96
C LEU A 94 -9.44 2.85 4.22
N GLY A 95 -10.61 2.23 4.24
CA GLY A 95 -11.87 2.87 4.62
C GLY A 95 -11.79 3.44 6.05
N GLY A 96 -12.49 4.55 6.28
CA GLY A 96 -12.38 5.32 7.53
C GLY A 96 -12.59 4.50 8.79
N ARG A 97 -13.51 3.52 8.79
CA ARG A 97 -13.75 2.64 9.94
C ARG A 97 -12.56 1.75 10.31
N PHE A 98 -11.62 1.54 9.41
CA PHE A 98 -10.42 0.72 9.62
C PHE A 98 -9.17 1.56 9.92
N GLN A 99 -9.25 2.88 9.76
CA GLN A 99 -8.16 3.81 10.06
C GLN A 99 -7.95 3.99 11.56
N GLY A 100 -6.76 4.44 11.96
CA GLY A 100 -6.44 4.79 13.35
C GLY A 100 -6.30 3.60 14.31
N ARG A 101 -6.38 2.34 13.83
CA ARG A 101 -6.35 1.12 14.64
C ARG A 101 -5.15 0.21 14.38
N GLY A 102 -4.13 0.73 13.71
CA GLY A 102 -2.90 -0.02 13.39
C GLY A 102 -2.94 -0.84 12.10
N ALA A 103 -4.11 -1.03 11.49
CA ALA A 103 -4.27 -1.88 10.31
C ALA A 103 -3.38 -1.47 9.12
N GLY A 104 -3.24 -0.15 8.86
CA GLY A 104 -2.34 0.34 7.80
C GLY A 104 -0.89 0.00 8.09
N THR A 105 -0.44 0.16 9.33
CA THR A 105 0.93 -0.21 9.75
C THR A 105 1.18 -1.71 9.58
N GLU A 106 0.20 -2.54 9.94
CA GLU A 106 0.29 -4.01 9.80
C GLU A 106 0.31 -4.42 8.32
N ALA A 107 -0.55 -3.84 7.48
CA ALA A 107 -0.62 -4.16 6.06
C ALA A 107 0.66 -3.77 5.32
N VAL A 108 1.17 -2.55 5.52
CA VAL A 108 2.42 -2.10 4.89
C VAL A 108 3.60 -2.94 5.35
N ARG A 109 3.69 -3.28 6.65
CA ARG A 109 4.75 -4.15 7.18
C ARG A 109 4.70 -5.55 6.55
N LEU A 110 3.51 -6.10 6.39
CA LEU A 110 3.33 -7.43 5.82
C LEU A 110 3.74 -7.48 4.34
N LEU A 111 3.33 -6.47 3.55
CA LEU A 111 3.74 -6.34 2.16
C LEU A 111 5.24 -6.05 2.02
N ALA A 112 5.79 -5.16 2.84
CA ALA A 112 7.23 -4.85 2.83
C ALA A 112 8.08 -6.11 3.09
N ARG A 113 7.65 -6.96 4.02
CA ARG A 113 8.32 -8.25 4.28
C ARG A 113 8.31 -9.15 3.04
N PHE A 114 7.17 -9.28 2.36
CA PHE A 114 7.08 -10.03 1.11
C PHE A 114 8.04 -9.49 0.04
N LEU A 115 8.07 -8.16 -0.14
CA LEU A 115 8.94 -7.51 -1.13
C LEU A 115 10.42 -7.71 -0.82
N PHE A 116 10.82 -7.68 0.45
CA PHE A 116 12.20 -7.95 0.86
C PHE A 116 12.58 -9.43 0.78
N GLU A 117 11.75 -10.33 1.33
CA GLU A 117 12.12 -11.73 1.52
C GLU A 117 11.87 -12.59 0.28
N GLN A 118 10.77 -12.33 -0.45
CA GLN A 118 10.37 -13.16 -1.58
C GLN A 118 10.67 -12.50 -2.93
N ARG A 119 10.53 -11.17 -3.04
CA ARG A 119 10.85 -10.43 -4.27
C ARG A 119 12.30 -9.98 -4.33
N GLY A 120 13.03 -10.00 -3.21
CA GLY A 120 14.47 -9.75 -3.14
C GLY A 120 14.87 -8.28 -3.29
N HIS A 121 13.95 -7.32 -3.07
CA HIS A 121 14.29 -5.90 -3.04
C HIS A 121 15.19 -5.58 -1.85
N HIS A 122 15.98 -4.52 -1.96
CA HIS A 122 16.82 -4.00 -0.87
C HIS A 122 16.26 -2.70 -0.29
N ARG A 123 15.39 -2.01 -1.04
CA ARG A 123 14.79 -0.72 -0.71
C ARG A 123 13.33 -0.70 -1.13
N ILE A 124 12.48 -0.11 -0.29
CA ILE A 124 11.07 0.15 -0.59
C ILE A 124 10.82 1.65 -0.39
N THR A 125 10.03 2.26 -1.26
CA THR A 125 9.62 3.66 -1.19
C THR A 125 8.12 3.77 -0.95
N ILE A 126 7.71 4.89 -0.35
CA ILE A 126 6.33 5.33 -0.20
C ILE A 126 6.31 6.86 -0.17
N ASP A 127 5.30 7.48 -0.77
CA ASP A 127 5.29 8.93 -0.99
C ASP A 127 3.94 9.58 -0.67
N PRO A 128 3.54 9.60 0.60
CA PRO A 128 2.30 10.26 1.01
C PRO A 128 2.34 11.77 0.69
N ALA A 129 1.15 12.35 0.45
CA ALA A 129 1.03 13.81 0.45
C ALA A 129 1.68 14.39 1.71
N ALA A 130 2.51 15.44 1.57
CA ALA A 130 3.28 16.00 2.69
C ALA A 130 2.39 16.50 3.85
N ALA A 131 1.14 16.85 3.56
CA ALA A 131 0.14 17.23 4.55
C ALA A 131 -0.57 16.04 5.23
N ASN A 132 -0.36 14.80 4.75
CA ASN A 132 -1.02 13.60 5.29
C ASN A 132 -0.26 13.05 6.51
N GLU A 133 -0.25 13.82 7.60
CA GLU A 133 0.43 13.42 8.83
C GLU A 133 0.00 12.04 9.38
N PRO A 134 -1.28 11.61 9.30
CA PRO A 134 -1.66 10.26 9.76
C PRO A 134 -0.94 9.15 8.98
N ALA A 135 -0.81 9.30 7.65
CA ALA A 135 -0.07 8.33 6.82
C ALA A 135 1.42 8.35 7.15
N ILE A 136 2.03 9.53 7.25
CA ILE A 136 3.45 9.69 7.61
C ILE A 136 3.75 9.01 8.95
N ARG A 137 2.89 9.24 9.98
CA ARG A 137 3.04 8.55 11.28
C ARG A 137 2.87 7.03 11.16
N CYS A 138 1.98 6.57 10.28
CA CYS A 138 1.78 5.15 10.02
C CYS A 138 3.06 4.52 9.46
N TYR A 139 3.65 5.13 8.43
CA TYR A 139 4.84 4.62 7.76
C TYR A 139 6.10 4.72 8.63
N THR A 140 6.23 5.78 9.42
CA THR A 140 7.31 5.89 10.43
C THR A 140 7.25 4.74 11.44
N LYS A 141 6.07 4.28 11.85
CA LYS A 141 5.91 3.11 12.75
C LYS A 141 6.30 1.78 12.08
N VAL A 142 6.25 1.70 10.76
CA VAL A 142 6.77 0.54 10.01
C VAL A 142 8.29 0.54 10.02
N GLY A 143 8.91 1.72 10.00
CA GLY A 143 10.36 1.95 9.94
C GLY A 143 10.80 2.85 8.79
N PHE A 144 9.85 3.34 7.97
CA PHE A 144 10.18 4.28 6.90
C PHE A 144 10.75 5.58 7.45
N ARG A 145 11.73 6.14 6.74
CA ARG A 145 12.38 7.41 7.06
C ARG A 145 12.15 8.42 5.94
N PRO A 146 11.98 9.72 6.26
CA PRO A 146 11.93 10.77 5.26
C PRO A 146 13.22 10.84 4.43
N VAL A 147 13.08 10.89 3.11
CA VAL A 147 14.18 11.16 2.17
C VAL A 147 14.17 12.63 1.80
N GLY A 148 13.00 13.19 1.47
CA GLY A 148 12.86 14.58 1.10
C GLY A 148 11.49 14.96 0.58
N VAL A 149 11.22 16.26 0.53
CA VAL A 149 9.98 16.81 -0.01
C VAL A 149 10.09 16.92 -1.53
N MET A 150 9.10 16.36 -2.21
CA MET A 150 8.89 16.50 -3.65
C MET A 150 7.89 17.62 -3.88
N ARG A 151 8.37 18.78 -4.35
CA ARG A 151 7.53 19.96 -4.53
C ARG A 151 6.59 19.80 -5.71
N GLN A 152 5.30 20.15 -5.52
CA GLN A 152 4.25 20.08 -6.56
C GLN A 152 4.23 18.71 -7.26
N TYR A 153 4.28 17.65 -6.47
CA TYR A 153 4.49 16.29 -6.94
C TYR A 153 3.22 15.67 -7.53
N GLU A 154 2.11 15.82 -6.84
CA GLU A 154 0.84 15.20 -7.24
C GLU A 154 -0.28 16.24 -7.39
N ARG A 155 -1.23 15.95 -8.26
CA ARG A 155 -2.43 16.77 -8.41
C ARG A 155 -3.49 16.29 -7.43
N GLY A 156 -3.84 17.12 -6.47
CA GLY A 156 -4.87 16.82 -5.48
C GLY A 156 -6.31 16.90 -6.04
N PRO A 157 -7.28 16.44 -5.22
CA PRO A 157 -8.71 16.47 -5.60
C PRO A 157 -9.25 17.90 -5.87
N ASP A 158 -8.60 18.92 -5.31
CA ASP A 158 -8.90 20.33 -5.53
C ASP A 158 -8.39 20.87 -6.89
N GLY A 159 -7.71 20.01 -7.67
CA GLY A 159 -7.16 20.34 -8.97
C GLY A 159 -5.85 21.11 -8.92
N THR A 160 -5.27 21.37 -7.74
CA THR A 160 -3.95 22.01 -7.56
C THR A 160 -2.86 20.98 -7.32
N PHE A 161 -1.59 21.38 -7.54
CA PHE A 161 -0.46 20.51 -7.25
C PHE A 161 -0.02 20.67 -5.80
N HIS A 162 0.19 19.55 -5.14
CA HIS A 162 0.59 19.44 -3.74
C HIS A 162 1.97 18.78 -3.60
N ASP A 163 2.64 19.07 -2.50
CA ASP A 163 3.92 18.47 -2.18
C ASP A 163 3.72 17.03 -1.66
N GLY A 164 4.56 16.11 -2.13
CA GLY A 164 4.71 14.77 -1.59
C GLY A 164 5.90 14.67 -0.63
N LEU A 165 5.87 13.73 0.28
CA LEU A 165 7.02 13.38 1.12
C LEU A 165 7.54 11.99 0.72
N LEU A 166 8.65 11.94 -0.01
CA LEU A 166 9.31 10.67 -0.28
C LEU A 166 9.88 10.11 1.01
N MET A 167 9.50 8.88 1.32
CA MET A 167 10.02 8.10 2.43
C MET A 167 10.57 6.77 1.90
N ASP A 168 11.57 6.21 2.56
CA ASP A 168 12.10 4.89 2.22
C ASP A 168 12.33 4.00 3.44
N LEU A 169 12.44 2.70 3.16
CA LEU A 169 12.76 1.66 4.12
C LEU A 169 13.77 0.71 3.49
N LEU A 170 14.89 0.49 4.17
CA LEU A 170 15.87 -0.51 3.78
C LEU A 170 15.57 -1.86 4.43
N ARG A 171 15.98 -2.94 3.78
CA ARG A 171 15.74 -4.31 4.25
C ARG A 171 16.10 -4.52 5.73
N ASP A 172 17.28 -4.03 6.13
CA ASP A 172 17.81 -4.25 7.48
C ASP A 172 17.13 -3.35 8.55
N GLU A 173 16.32 -2.41 8.13
CA GLU A 173 15.57 -1.50 9.00
C GLU A 173 14.16 -2.02 9.32
N LEU A 174 13.65 -3.00 8.57
CA LEU A 174 12.35 -3.60 8.86
C LEU A 174 12.39 -4.38 10.18
N PRO A 175 11.60 -3.98 11.19
CA PRO A 175 11.58 -4.69 12.46
C PRO A 175 11.19 -6.17 12.27
N PRO A 176 11.80 -7.10 13.02
CA PRO A 176 11.40 -8.50 12.96
C PRO A 176 9.92 -8.65 13.34
N SER A 177 9.27 -9.69 12.78
CA SER A 177 7.90 -10.03 13.18
C SER A 177 7.82 -10.22 14.69
N PRO A 178 6.81 -9.66 15.37
CA PRO A 178 6.58 -9.98 16.75
C PRO A 178 6.43 -11.50 16.87
N ARG A 179 7.30 -12.15 17.65
CA ARG A 179 7.21 -13.60 17.88
C ARG A 179 5.81 -13.89 18.42
N LYS A 180 5.01 -14.68 17.69
CA LYS A 180 3.75 -15.21 18.22
C LYS A 180 4.07 -15.86 19.56
N ARG A 181 3.62 -15.27 20.68
CA ARG A 181 3.65 -15.96 21.98
C ARG A 181 2.86 -17.26 21.78
N ARG A 182 3.54 -18.39 21.78
CA ARG A 182 2.86 -19.69 21.89
C ARG A 182 2.07 -19.62 23.20
N ARG A 183 0.74 -19.57 23.09
CA ARG A 183 -0.10 -19.87 24.23
C ARG A 183 0.14 -21.34 24.55
N GLY A 184 0.84 -21.60 25.66
CA GLY A 184 0.94 -22.92 26.29
C GLY A 184 -0.40 -23.28 26.91
#